data_cee2e2d23ce8aeec33baf58a2ead8947
#
_entry.id   cee2e2d23ce8aeec33baf58a2ead8947
#
_cell.length_a   1.000
_cell.length_b   1.000
_cell.length_c   1.000
_cell.angle_alpha   90.00
_cell.angle_beta   90.00
_cell.angle_gamma   90.00
#
_symmetry.space_group_name_H-M   'P 1'
#
loop_
_entity.id
_entity.type
_entity.pdbx_description
1 polymer ?
#
loop_
_entity_poly.entity_id
_entity_poly.type
_entity_poly.pdbx_seq_one_letter_code
_entity_poly.pdbx_strand_id
1 'polypeptide(L)'
;MENDKVTFQGYKGRALEMLKKYDVHVWDKAEVETTRGHFSGKILPRAENTDDIHIVMKVATGYNIGIDIETVTDMKGERDPQPVFKIPEKEFPYTPGLPHVKLLGTGGTIASRLDYRTGAVIPAFSPGELYGAVPELADICNLETEKVFAVFSENMSPVEYKALAQKIGDEVKKGIEGIVIGHGTDTLAHTATALTYMCQNLPMPVVLVGSQRSSDRPSSDAALNLMHAMTAAGHGDIAEVMVCMFGPTSDDYGFLHRGTRVRKMHSSYRSTFRTIGDTPLATVNRKDGVQPIKEVYNHRRKGQHRQVEVITNYEDYKRSLALNDPNVTRIVPTFDDRVAILYYYPGMKPDVLDALIDNGYKGIVWDGTGLGHVNKHMFDAIQRATDAGVHQYMSVQTIWGYTHMFVYDTGRDMMARGIIPADNMLAESSYIKLGWALGLTKDSGQKREDVKKLMLTPINDEITKREPYDGYLVYQGGVPEVEEFVKKVRK
;
A
#
# COMPACT_ATOMS: atom_id res chain seq x y z
N MET A 1 -39.55 -15.32 8.88
CA MET A 1 -38.76 -14.64 7.84
C MET A 1 -37.65 -13.72 8.38
N GLU A 2 -37.88 -12.99 9.47
CA GLU A 2 -36.80 -12.15 10.06
C GLU A 2 -35.77 -12.99 10.85
N ASN A 3 -36.19 -14.04 11.54
CA ASN A 3 -35.32 -15.01 12.21
C ASN A 3 -34.45 -15.82 11.22
N ASP A 4 -34.95 -16.16 10.04
CA ASP A 4 -34.20 -16.92 9.03
C ASP A 4 -33.02 -16.11 8.47
N LYS A 5 -33.13 -14.79 8.40
CA LYS A 5 -32.02 -13.91 7.91
C LYS A 5 -30.83 -13.89 8.87
N VAL A 6 -31.05 -14.08 10.15
CA VAL A 6 -29.97 -14.13 11.15
C VAL A 6 -29.40 -15.55 11.24
N THR A 7 -30.25 -16.56 11.19
CA THR A 7 -29.91 -17.98 11.38
C THR A 7 -29.09 -18.57 10.23
N PHE A 8 -29.33 -18.09 8.99
CA PHE A 8 -28.68 -18.59 7.78
C PHE A 8 -28.06 -17.46 6.93
N GLN A 9 -27.50 -16.50 7.58
CA GLN A 9 -27.02 -15.24 6.97
C GLN A 9 -26.21 -15.45 5.67
N GLY A 10 -26.74 -14.93 4.56
CA GLY A 10 -26.13 -14.93 3.24
C GLY A 10 -26.21 -16.25 2.46
N TYR A 11 -26.83 -17.31 3.05
CA TYR A 11 -27.12 -18.54 2.33
C TYR A 11 -28.45 -18.45 1.58
N LYS A 12 -28.48 -19.01 0.37
CA LYS A 12 -29.65 -19.05 -0.51
C LYS A 12 -29.68 -20.35 -1.30
N GLY A 13 -30.83 -20.64 -1.95
CA GLY A 13 -30.99 -21.78 -2.84
C GLY A 13 -30.62 -23.11 -2.19
N ARG A 14 -29.90 -23.94 -2.89
CA ARG A 14 -29.55 -25.33 -2.52
C ARG A 14 -28.69 -25.40 -1.26
N ALA A 15 -27.74 -24.47 -1.08
CA ALA A 15 -26.92 -24.43 0.14
C ALA A 15 -27.75 -24.10 1.39
N LEU A 16 -28.74 -23.21 1.28
CA LEU A 16 -29.68 -22.93 2.37
C LEU A 16 -30.58 -24.16 2.69
N GLU A 17 -31.08 -24.83 1.66
CA GLU A 17 -31.89 -26.05 1.84
C GLU A 17 -31.08 -27.17 2.50
N MET A 18 -29.81 -27.31 2.16
CA MET A 18 -28.89 -28.27 2.78
C MET A 18 -28.71 -27.98 4.27
N LEU A 19 -28.42 -26.73 4.64
CA LEU A 19 -28.30 -26.34 6.06
C LEU A 19 -29.58 -26.54 6.84
N LYS A 20 -30.75 -26.23 6.25
CA LYS A 20 -32.08 -26.47 6.86
C LYS A 20 -32.34 -27.96 7.02
N LYS A 21 -32.00 -28.80 6.05
CA LYS A 21 -32.20 -30.25 6.09
C LYS A 21 -31.51 -30.89 7.30
N TYR A 22 -30.28 -30.43 7.60
CA TYR A 22 -29.50 -30.98 8.70
C TYR A 22 -29.63 -30.17 10.01
N ASP A 23 -30.46 -29.15 10.04
CA ASP A 23 -30.65 -28.21 11.17
C ASP A 23 -29.33 -27.60 11.66
N VAL A 24 -28.43 -27.21 10.71
CA VAL A 24 -27.16 -26.61 11.00
C VAL A 24 -27.22 -25.12 10.67
N HIS A 25 -26.90 -24.29 11.65
CA HIS A 25 -26.99 -22.82 11.53
C HIS A 25 -25.59 -22.19 11.33
N VAL A 26 -25.62 -20.96 10.88
CA VAL A 26 -24.40 -20.12 10.90
C VAL A 26 -23.91 -20.01 12.35
N TRP A 27 -22.62 -20.21 12.55
CA TRP A 27 -21.87 -20.27 13.81
C TRP A 27 -21.90 -21.59 14.55
N ASP A 28 -22.74 -22.54 14.16
CA ASP A 28 -22.69 -23.87 14.76
C ASP A 28 -21.32 -24.52 14.51
N LYS A 29 -20.84 -25.28 15.47
CA LYS A 29 -19.82 -26.28 15.21
C LYS A 29 -20.44 -27.37 14.36
N ALA A 30 -19.84 -27.68 13.24
CA ALA A 30 -20.36 -28.70 12.34
C ALA A 30 -19.28 -29.72 11.97
N GLU A 31 -19.69 -30.95 11.84
CA GLU A 31 -18.96 -32.04 11.21
C GLU A 31 -19.63 -32.35 9.88
N VAL A 32 -18.88 -32.32 8.80
CA VAL A 32 -19.39 -32.51 7.45
C VAL A 32 -18.64 -33.66 6.79
N GLU A 33 -19.35 -34.73 6.51
CA GLU A 33 -18.88 -35.85 5.72
C GLU A 33 -19.06 -35.55 4.23
N THR A 34 -18.06 -35.77 3.45
CA THR A 34 -18.11 -35.56 2.00
C THR A 34 -17.49 -36.75 1.28
N THR A 35 -17.75 -36.84 -0.02
CA THR A 35 -17.06 -37.82 -0.89
C THR A 35 -15.55 -37.59 -1.00
N ARG A 36 -15.05 -36.43 -0.51
CA ARG A 36 -13.63 -36.02 -0.55
C ARG A 36 -12.94 -36.07 0.81
N GLY A 37 -13.68 -36.39 1.90
CA GLY A 37 -13.16 -36.46 3.24
C GLY A 37 -14.05 -35.81 4.28
N HIS A 38 -13.60 -35.85 5.52
CA HIS A 38 -14.27 -35.29 6.68
C HIS A 38 -13.74 -33.89 7.00
N PHE A 39 -14.67 -32.96 7.30
CA PHE A 39 -14.34 -31.59 7.69
C PHE A 39 -15.04 -31.24 8.99
N SER A 40 -14.30 -30.65 9.92
CA SER A 40 -14.83 -30.17 11.20
C SER A 40 -14.47 -28.70 11.40
N GLY A 41 -15.46 -27.90 11.82
CA GLY A 41 -15.26 -26.47 12.02
C GLY A 41 -16.54 -25.70 12.31
N LYS A 42 -16.48 -24.38 12.22
CA LYS A 42 -17.66 -23.50 12.39
C LYS A 42 -18.22 -23.09 11.04
N ILE A 43 -19.53 -23.14 10.90
CA ILE A 43 -20.22 -22.62 9.72
C ILE A 43 -20.17 -21.09 9.77
N LEU A 44 -19.67 -20.48 8.71
CA LEU A 44 -19.56 -19.03 8.59
C LEU A 44 -20.71 -18.43 7.78
N PRO A 45 -21.09 -17.16 8.04
CA PRO A 45 -22.03 -16.44 7.18
C PRO A 45 -21.42 -16.19 5.79
N ARG A 46 -22.29 -15.92 4.81
CA ARG A 46 -21.88 -15.57 3.45
C ARG A 46 -22.36 -14.19 3.05
N ALA A 47 -21.72 -13.60 2.03
CA ALA A 47 -22.18 -12.37 1.42
C ALA A 47 -23.45 -12.64 0.54
N GLU A 48 -24.28 -11.63 0.34
CA GLU A 48 -25.57 -11.79 -0.39
C GLU A 48 -25.40 -12.16 -1.87
N ASN A 49 -24.26 -11.80 -2.48
CA ASN A 49 -23.96 -11.99 -3.91
C ASN A 49 -23.16 -13.28 -4.22
N THR A 50 -23.15 -14.25 -3.32
CA THR A 50 -22.44 -15.53 -3.50
C THR A 50 -23.28 -16.57 -4.25
N ASP A 51 -22.64 -17.69 -4.67
CA ASP A 51 -23.31 -18.86 -5.23
C ASP A 51 -24.23 -19.56 -4.24
N ASP A 52 -24.96 -20.59 -4.67
CA ASP A 52 -25.86 -21.40 -3.86
C ASP A 52 -25.40 -22.85 -3.72
N ILE A 53 -24.13 -23.17 -4.04
CA ILE A 53 -23.59 -24.52 -4.06
C ILE A 53 -22.47 -24.77 -3.05
N HIS A 54 -22.03 -23.76 -2.31
CA HIS A 54 -21.00 -23.94 -1.30
C HIS A 54 -21.51 -23.59 0.11
N ILE A 55 -21.07 -24.36 1.09
CA ILE A 55 -21.12 -24.03 2.51
C ILE A 55 -19.72 -23.60 2.93
N VAL A 56 -19.59 -22.48 3.65
CA VAL A 56 -18.31 -21.98 4.13
C VAL A 56 -18.08 -22.38 5.56
N MET A 57 -16.95 -23.03 5.81
CA MET A 57 -16.57 -23.50 7.15
C MET A 57 -15.20 -22.94 7.55
N LYS A 58 -15.08 -22.48 8.78
CA LYS A 58 -13.79 -22.18 9.42
C LYS A 58 -13.27 -23.41 10.13
N VAL A 59 -12.21 -24.00 9.60
CA VAL A 59 -11.58 -25.20 10.18
C VAL A 59 -10.59 -24.84 11.32
N ALA A 60 -10.22 -25.85 12.12
CA ALA A 60 -9.34 -25.66 13.28
C ALA A 60 -8.00 -25.01 12.97
N THR A 61 -7.50 -25.15 11.75
CA THR A 61 -6.26 -24.48 11.28
C THR A 61 -6.40 -22.97 11.03
N GLY A 62 -7.63 -22.42 11.21
CA GLY A 62 -7.95 -21.02 11.01
C GLY A 62 -8.32 -20.64 9.56
N TYR A 63 -8.25 -21.57 8.61
CA TYR A 63 -8.66 -21.33 7.22
C TYR A 63 -10.17 -21.43 7.04
N ASN A 64 -10.69 -20.59 6.14
CA ASN A 64 -12.07 -20.72 5.65
C ASN A 64 -12.03 -21.56 4.37
N ILE A 65 -12.81 -22.63 4.36
CA ILE A 65 -12.94 -23.51 3.19
C ILE A 65 -14.37 -23.46 2.65
N GLY A 66 -14.52 -23.55 1.34
CA GLY A 66 -15.81 -23.77 0.68
C GLY A 66 -16.04 -25.26 0.48
N ILE A 67 -17.11 -25.80 1.04
CA ILE A 67 -17.52 -27.19 0.87
C ILE A 67 -18.63 -27.20 -0.18
N ASP A 68 -18.38 -27.88 -1.28
CA ASP A 68 -19.36 -28.11 -2.33
C ASP A 68 -20.46 -29.04 -1.82
N ILE A 69 -21.70 -28.54 -1.80
CA ILE A 69 -22.85 -29.30 -1.30
C ILE A 69 -23.12 -30.60 -2.04
N GLU A 70 -22.71 -30.71 -3.32
CA GLU A 70 -22.87 -31.92 -4.10
C GLU A 70 -21.99 -33.07 -3.58
N THR A 71 -20.94 -32.73 -2.84
CA THR A 71 -20.05 -33.71 -2.22
C THR A 71 -20.49 -34.14 -0.82
N VAL A 72 -21.40 -33.42 -0.19
CA VAL A 72 -21.86 -33.67 1.19
C VAL A 72 -22.70 -34.93 1.26
N THR A 73 -22.28 -35.88 2.07
CA THR A 73 -23.01 -37.15 2.34
C THR A 73 -23.75 -37.16 3.66
N ASP A 74 -23.19 -36.47 4.68
CA ASP A 74 -23.81 -36.27 5.97
C ASP A 74 -23.32 -34.98 6.62
N MET A 75 -24.12 -34.42 7.53
CA MET A 75 -23.74 -33.21 8.30
C MET A 75 -24.40 -33.23 9.68
N LYS A 76 -23.63 -32.90 10.70
CA LYS A 76 -24.12 -32.74 12.08
C LYS A 76 -23.65 -31.37 12.59
N GLY A 77 -24.59 -30.65 13.22
CA GLY A 77 -24.31 -29.38 13.88
C GLY A 77 -24.55 -29.45 15.38
N GLU A 78 -23.66 -28.80 16.13
CA GLU A 78 -23.87 -28.55 17.55
C GLU A 78 -24.00 -27.05 17.75
N ARG A 79 -25.08 -26.61 18.41
CA ARG A 79 -25.27 -25.18 18.73
C ARG A 79 -24.12 -24.68 19.58
N ASP A 80 -23.35 -23.77 19.04
CA ASP A 80 -22.28 -23.11 19.76
C ASP A 80 -22.73 -21.68 20.07
N PRO A 81 -22.96 -21.31 21.33
CA PRO A 81 -23.29 -19.94 21.67
C PRO A 81 -22.16 -19.04 21.18
N GLN A 82 -22.54 -18.01 20.39
CA GLN A 82 -21.57 -17.09 19.84
C GLN A 82 -20.69 -16.55 20.99
N PRO A 83 -19.37 -16.79 20.97
CA PRO A 83 -18.52 -16.16 21.94
C PRO A 83 -18.54 -14.65 21.65
N VAL A 84 -19.13 -13.87 22.55
CA VAL A 84 -18.97 -12.43 22.55
C VAL A 84 -17.55 -12.13 23.00
N PHE A 85 -16.58 -12.42 22.13
CA PHE A 85 -15.20 -12.04 22.38
C PHE A 85 -15.10 -10.52 22.21
N LYS A 86 -15.11 -9.80 23.33
CA LYS A 86 -14.63 -8.42 23.36
C LYS A 86 -13.17 -8.50 23.81
N ILE A 87 -12.25 -7.99 23.00
CA ILE A 87 -10.92 -7.68 23.50
C ILE A 87 -11.15 -6.75 24.69
N PRO A 88 -10.62 -7.05 25.89
CA PRO A 88 -10.78 -6.16 27.03
C PRO A 88 -10.22 -4.80 26.64
N GLU A 89 -11.06 -3.79 26.62
CA GLU A 89 -10.60 -2.42 26.38
C GLU A 89 -9.84 -1.98 27.62
N LYS A 90 -8.52 -2.00 27.51
CA LYS A 90 -7.60 -1.55 28.55
C LYS A 90 -7.21 -0.13 28.25
N GLU A 91 -7.11 0.69 29.27
CA GLU A 91 -6.55 2.04 29.13
C GLU A 91 -5.09 1.94 28.65
N PHE A 92 -4.76 2.63 27.56
CA PHE A 92 -3.39 2.65 27.07
C PHE A 92 -2.53 3.47 28.02
N PRO A 93 -1.47 2.91 28.62
CA PRO A 93 -0.70 3.64 29.63
C PRO A 93 0.09 4.79 29.00
N TYR A 94 0.13 5.90 29.70
CA TYR A 94 1.03 7.02 29.38
C TYR A 94 2.37 6.83 30.11
N THR A 95 3.46 6.83 29.36
CA THR A 95 4.81 6.70 29.92
C THR A 95 5.61 7.97 29.60
N PRO A 96 6.00 8.76 30.62
CA PRO A 96 6.82 9.95 30.43
C PRO A 96 8.14 9.61 29.70
N GLY A 97 8.51 10.43 28.71
CA GLY A 97 9.75 10.27 27.95
C GLY A 97 9.65 9.35 26.72
N LEU A 98 8.58 8.59 26.56
CA LEU A 98 8.31 7.92 25.29
C LEU A 98 7.75 8.89 24.25
N PRO A 99 8.08 8.68 22.96
CA PRO A 99 7.61 9.54 21.87
C PRO A 99 6.11 9.46 21.67
N HIS A 100 5.50 10.56 21.25
CA HIS A 100 4.11 10.61 20.85
C HIS A 100 3.95 10.18 19.39
N VAL A 101 3.24 9.08 19.16
CA VAL A 101 2.99 8.53 17.82
C VAL A 101 1.49 8.48 17.55
N LYS A 102 1.10 8.96 16.37
CA LYS A 102 -0.28 8.90 15.88
C LYS A 102 -0.45 7.74 14.91
N LEU A 103 -1.40 6.84 15.19
CA LEU A 103 -1.84 5.82 14.25
C LEU A 103 -3.08 6.31 13.50
N LEU A 104 -2.96 6.44 12.19
CA LEU A 104 -4.05 6.76 11.28
C LEU A 104 -4.53 5.49 10.59
N GLY A 105 -5.79 5.13 10.77
CA GLY A 105 -6.38 3.96 10.14
C GLY A 105 -7.11 4.30 8.86
N THR A 106 -6.75 3.64 7.76
CA THR A 106 -7.44 3.79 6.46
C THR A 106 -8.34 2.61 6.12
N GLY A 107 -8.22 1.53 6.86
CA GLY A 107 -8.79 0.21 6.59
C GLY A 107 -7.69 -0.85 6.59
N GLY A 108 -7.99 -2.02 6.03
CA GLY A 108 -7.03 -3.12 5.96
C GLY A 108 -6.97 -3.95 7.25
N THR A 109 -6.06 -4.94 7.27
CA THR A 109 -6.07 -6.04 8.24
C THR A 109 -5.03 -5.92 9.35
N ILE A 110 -4.26 -4.82 9.39
CA ILE A 110 -3.11 -4.70 10.30
C ILE A 110 -3.51 -4.65 11.79
N ALA A 111 -4.62 -3.98 12.08
CA ALA A 111 -5.22 -3.93 13.40
C ALA A 111 -6.69 -4.33 13.26
N SER A 112 -6.93 -5.58 12.91
CA SER A 112 -8.27 -6.07 12.67
C SER A 112 -8.55 -7.26 13.57
N ARG A 113 -9.81 -7.41 13.91
CA ARG A 113 -10.34 -8.58 14.62
C ARG A 113 -11.40 -9.27 13.78
N LEU A 114 -11.58 -10.55 14.00
CA LEU A 114 -12.73 -11.25 13.46
C LEU A 114 -14.00 -10.77 14.19
N ASP A 115 -14.94 -10.23 13.45
CA ASP A 115 -16.31 -10.09 13.96
C ASP A 115 -16.98 -11.45 13.90
N TYR A 116 -17.12 -12.06 15.05
CA TYR A 116 -17.74 -13.40 15.16
C TYR A 116 -19.22 -13.42 14.72
N ARG A 117 -19.87 -12.25 14.65
CA ARG A 117 -21.26 -12.15 14.19
C ARG A 117 -21.37 -12.22 12.66
N THR A 118 -20.41 -11.63 11.96
CA THR A 118 -20.46 -11.53 10.49
C THR A 118 -19.39 -12.38 9.79
N GLY A 119 -18.42 -12.94 10.54
CA GLY A 119 -17.23 -13.58 9.98
C GLY A 119 -16.30 -12.59 9.27
N ALA A 120 -16.67 -11.32 9.25
CA ALA A 120 -15.88 -10.27 8.64
C ALA A 120 -14.70 -9.87 9.53
N VAL A 121 -13.62 -9.49 8.91
CA VAL A 121 -12.49 -8.86 9.61
C VAL A 121 -12.84 -7.38 9.76
N ILE A 122 -13.06 -6.92 10.99
CA ILE A 122 -13.31 -5.50 11.29
C ILE A 122 -12.07 -4.86 11.92
N PRO A 123 -11.76 -3.61 11.55
CA PRO A 123 -10.66 -2.89 12.17
C PRO A 123 -10.87 -2.70 13.67
N ALA A 124 -9.86 -3.04 14.49
CA ALA A 124 -9.77 -2.66 15.89
C ALA A 124 -8.92 -1.39 15.98
N PHE A 125 -9.50 -0.27 16.41
CA PHE A 125 -8.83 1.03 16.26
C PHE A 125 -8.78 1.88 17.52
N SER A 126 -9.37 1.46 18.63
CA SER A 126 -9.11 2.21 19.87
C SER A 126 -7.71 1.89 20.41
N PRO A 127 -7.03 2.83 21.06
CA PRO A 127 -5.76 2.55 21.73
C PRO A 127 -5.86 1.37 22.69
N GLY A 128 -6.99 1.25 23.39
CA GLY A 128 -7.26 0.16 24.33
C GLY A 128 -7.42 -1.20 23.67
N GLU A 129 -8.08 -1.27 22.49
CA GLU A 129 -8.17 -2.50 21.71
C GLU A 129 -6.79 -2.95 21.19
N LEU A 130 -5.99 -1.99 20.71
CA LEU A 130 -4.62 -2.26 20.25
C LEU A 130 -3.71 -2.71 21.37
N TYR A 131 -3.81 -2.07 22.55
CA TYR A 131 -3.07 -2.48 23.74
C TYR A 131 -3.48 -3.87 24.23
N GLY A 132 -4.75 -4.21 24.12
CA GLY A 132 -5.24 -5.56 24.42
C GLY A 132 -4.69 -6.62 23.45
N ALA A 133 -4.47 -6.27 22.20
CA ALA A 133 -3.97 -7.16 21.16
C ALA A 133 -2.43 -7.23 21.09
N VAL A 134 -1.75 -6.10 21.29
CA VAL A 134 -0.29 -5.94 21.20
C VAL A 134 0.18 -5.04 22.35
N PRO A 135 0.25 -5.57 23.58
CA PRO A 135 0.58 -4.79 24.77
C PRO A 135 1.99 -4.18 24.72
N GLU A 136 2.89 -4.76 23.94
CA GLU A 136 4.24 -4.27 23.73
C GLU A 136 4.34 -2.86 23.13
N LEU A 137 3.26 -2.36 22.53
CA LEU A 137 3.20 -0.99 21.99
C LEU A 137 3.40 0.06 23.09
N ALA A 138 3.00 -0.24 24.32
CA ALA A 138 3.16 0.65 25.47
C ALA A 138 4.62 0.87 25.90
N ASP A 139 5.52 -0.05 25.52
CA ASP A 139 6.97 0.09 25.76
C ASP A 139 7.65 0.93 24.65
N ILE A 140 6.96 1.16 23.54
CA ILE A 140 7.52 1.81 22.35
C ILE A 140 7.14 3.29 22.29
N CYS A 141 5.88 3.63 22.55
CA CYS A 141 5.38 4.99 22.35
C CYS A 141 4.15 5.31 23.20
N ASN A 142 3.86 6.58 23.36
CA ASN A 142 2.55 7.09 23.77
C ASN A 142 1.67 7.16 22.54
N LEU A 143 0.69 6.26 22.44
CA LEU A 143 -0.10 6.03 21.23
C LEU A 143 -1.40 6.84 21.23
N GLU A 144 -1.62 7.59 20.16
CA GLU A 144 -2.91 8.11 19.78
C GLU A 144 -3.43 7.42 18.51
N THR A 145 -4.73 7.19 18.40
CA THR A 145 -5.32 6.57 17.22
C THR A 145 -6.44 7.42 16.62
N GLU A 146 -6.57 7.35 15.31
CA GLU A 146 -7.69 7.95 14.60
C GLU A 146 -8.05 7.12 13.37
N LYS A 147 -9.32 6.76 13.25
CA LYS A 147 -9.86 6.13 12.06
C LYS A 147 -10.20 7.21 11.04
N VAL A 148 -9.39 7.32 9.99
CA VAL A 148 -9.60 8.30 8.91
C VAL A 148 -10.58 7.76 7.89
N PHE A 149 -10.39 6.49 7.48
CA PHE A 149 -11.24 5.78 6.52
C PHE A 149 -11.52 4.35 6.98
N ALA A 150 -12.38 3.66 6.24
CA ALA A 150 -12.64 2.22 6.38
C ALA A 150 -12.85 1.62 4.99
N VAL A 151 -11.82 1.71 4.14
CA VAL A 151 -11.88 1.24 2.76
C VAL A 151 -10.87 0.12 2.53
N PHE A 152 -11.22 -0.81 1.63
CA PHE A 152 -10.22 -1.73 1.10
C PHE A 152 -9.22 -0.95 0.24
N SER A 153 -7.96 -1.41 0.21
CA SER A 153 -6.90 -0.65 -0.47
C SER A 153 -7.13 -0.46 -1.96
N GLU A 154 -7.79 -1.40 -2.63
CA GLU A 154 -8.17 -1.27 -4.05
C GLU A 154 -9.19 -0.16 -4.33
N ASN A 155 -9.87 0.33 -3.29
CA ASN A 155 -10.82 1.45 -3.38
C ASN A 155 -10.19 2.80 -2.99
N MET A 156 -8.89 2.83 -2.68
CA MET A 156 -8.16 4.08 -2.45
C MET A 156 -8.07 4.87 -3.77
N SER A 157 -8.24 6.17 -3.67
CA SER A 157 -8.26 7.09 -4.79
C SER A 157 -7.50 8.39 -4.47
N PRO A 158 -7.31 9.29 -5.42
CA PRO A 158 -6.73 10.61 -5.15
C PRO A 158 -7.47 11.43 -4.08
N VAL A 159 -8.73 11.14 -3.82
CA VAL A 159 -9.52 11.79 -2.74
C VAL A 159 -8.92 11.44 -1.38
N GLU A 160 -8.70 10.15 -1.15
CA GLU A 160 -8.10 9.64 0.09
C GLU A 160 -6.65 10.09 0.24
N TYR A 161 -5.85 10.12 -0.84
CA TYR A 161 -4.46 10.62 -0.79
C TYR A 161 -4.38 12.07 -0.33
N LYS A 162 -5.23 12.94 -0.89
CA LYS A 162 -5.29 14.36 -0.50
C LYS A 162 -5.74 14.53 0.95
N ALA A 163 -6.74 13.79 1.39
CA ALA A 163 -7.22 13.85 2.76
C ALA A 163 -6.16 13.39 3.77
N LEU A 164 -5.43 12.30 3.46
CA LEU A 164 -4.30 11.85 4.29
C LEU A 164 -3.18 12.88 4.35
N ALA A 165 -2.82 13.49 3.22
CA ALA A 165 -1.79 14.53 3.19
C ALA A 165 -2.17 15.73 4.06
N GLN A 166 -3.41 16.20 3.99
CA GLN A 166 -3.93 17.27 4.84
C GLN A 166 -3.88 16.88 6.32
N LYS A 167 -4.30 15.64 6.63
CA LYS A 167 -4.25 15.10 8.00
C LYS A 167 -2.83 15.05 8.55
N ILE A 168 -1.86 14.60 7.77
CA ILE A 168 -0.44 14.62 8.15
C ILE A 168 0.00 16.05 8.46
N GLY A 169 -0.37 17.04 7.64
CA GLY A 169 -0.05 18.44 7.88
C GLY A 169 -0.63 18.94 9.20
N ASP A 170 -1.85 18.56 9.54
CA ASP A 170 -2.49 18.95 10.81
C ASP A 170 -1.79 18.31 12.02
N GLU A 171 -1.39 17.05 11.93
CA GLU A 171 -0.64 16.39 13.00
C GLU A 171 0.78 16.97 13.15
N VAL A 172 1.43 17.38 12.05
CA VAL A 172 2.70 18.12 12.10
C VAL A 172 2.56 19.42 12.90
N LYS A 173 1.49 20.21 12.65
CA LYS A 173 1.21 21.46 13.42
C LYS A 173 1.03 21.19 14.91
N LYS A 174 0.42 20.07 15.30
CA LYS A 174 0.22 19.66 16.70
C LYS A 174 1.51 19.23 17.38
N GLY A 175 2.58 18.99 16.62
CA GLY A 175 3.87 18.59 17.17
C GLY A 175 4.04 17.10 17.40
N ILE A 176 3.21 16.25 16.76
CA ILE A 176 3.35 14.78 16.84
C ILE A 176 4.76 14.34 16.41
N GLU A 177 5.33 13.36 17.08
CA GLU A 177 6.72 12.95 16.85
C GLU A 177 6.89 11.87 15.78
N GLY A 178 5.81 11.16 15.44
CA GLY A 178 5.79 10.21 14.36
C GLY A 178 4.36 9.84 13.96
N ILE A 179 4.17 9.44 12.71
CA ILE A 179 2.87 8.97 12.20
C ILE A 179 3.03 7.58 11.65
N VAL A 180 2.12 6.69 12.04
CA VAL A 180 1.94 5.37 11.41
C VAL A 180 0.59 5.36 10.70
N ILE A 181 0.56 4.84 9.48
CA ILE A 181 -0.66 4.70 8.67
C ILE A 181 -0.93 3.22 8.44
N GLY A 182 -1.97 2.71 9.11
CA GLY A 182 -2.44 1.34 8.87
C GLY A 182 -3.20 1.25 7.55
N HIS A 183 -2.76 0.39 6.64
CA HIS A 183 -3.23 0.35 5.25
C HIS A 183 -3.32 -1.09 4.72
N GLY A 184 -4.26 -1.34 3.78
CA GLY A 184 -4.28 -2.58 3.02
C GLY A 184 -3.08 -2.68 2.07
N THR A 185 -2.53 -3.89 1.89
CA THR A 185 -1.23 -4.07 1.23
C THR A 185 -1.22 -3.90 -0.29
N ASP A 186 -2.38 -4.04 -0.96
CA ASP A 186 -2.41 -4.10 -2.43
C ASP A 186 -2.04 -2.78 -3.12
N THR A 187 -2.49 -1.65 -2.57
CA THR A 187 -2.16 -0.32 -3.08
C THR A 187 -1.34 0.53 -2.10
N LEU A 188 -0.76 -0.10 -1.08
CA LEU A 188 0.06 0.57 -0.06
C LEU A 188 1.21 1.37 -0.70
N ALA A 189 1.87 0.81 -1.71
CA ALA A 189 2.94 1.47 -2.46
C ALA A 189 2.45 2.74 -3.18
N HIS A 190 1.27 2.72 -3.79
CA HIS A 190 0.68 3.90 -4.45
C HIS A 190 0.40 5.01 -3.45
N THR A 191 -0.20 4.67 -2.29
CA THR A 191 -0.47 5.65 -1.23
C THR A 191 0.83 6.24 -0.67
N ALA A 192 1.85 5.42 -0.43
CA ALA A 192 3.16 5.88 0.03
C ALA A 192 3.81 6.85 -0.97
N THR A 193 3.75 6.52 -2.25
CA THR A 193 4.24 7.39 -3.33
C THR A 193 3.47 8.71 -3.38
N ALA A 194 2.13 8.67 -3.31
CA ALA A 194 1.30 9.87 -3.33
C ALA A 194 1.61 10.79 -2.14
N LEU A 195 1.71 10.22 -0.94
CA LEU A 195 2.06 10.99 0.25
C LEU A 195 3.48 11.54 0.19
N THR A 196 4.42 10.86 -0.47
CA THR A 196 5.78 11.40 -0.66
C THR A 196 5.76 12.69 -1.49
N TYR A 197 4.97 12.75 -2.57
CA TYR A 197 4.85 13.96 -3.38
C TYR A 197 4.00 15.04 -2.71
N MET A 198 2.98 14.64 -1.97
CA MET A 198 2.06 15.57 -1.31
C MET A 198 2.57 16.10 0.03
N CYS A 199 3.51 15.41 0.70
CA CYS A 199 4.04 15.78 2.03
C CYS A 199 5.56 15.91 1.96
N GLN A 200 6.03 17.09 1.61
CA GLN A 200 7.46 17.36 1.41
C GLN A 200 8.09 18.05 2.62
N ASN A 201 9.39 17.79 2.81
CA ASN A 201 10.16 18.36 3.91
C ASN A 201 9.53 18.07 5.29
N LEU A 202 9.17 16.81 5.50
CA LEU A 202 8.63 16.35 6.78
C LEU A 202 9.65 16.51 7.93
N PRO A 203 9.23 16.88 9.14
CA PRO A 203 10.13 16.95 10.30
C PRO A 203 10.27 15.63 11.04
N MET A 204 9.45 14.62 10.74
CA MET A 204 9.39 13.34 11.43
C MET A 204 9.00 12.21 10.47
N PRO A 205 9.20 10.94 10.86
CA PRO A 205 8.81 9.79 10.06
C PRO A 205 7.30 9.71 9.83
N VAL A 206 6.89 9.33 8.62
CA VAL A 206 5.54 8.88 8.27
C VAL A 206 5.65 7.47 7.71
N VAL A 207 5.14 6.49 8.45
CA VAL A 207 5.38 5.07 8.18
C VAL A 207 4.07 4.37 7.83
N LEU A 208 3.92 3.93 6.57
CA LEU A 208 2.81 3.10 6.15
C LEU A 208 3.10 1.64 6.49
N VAL A 209 2.08 0.93 6.95
CA VAL A 209 2.22 -0.46 7.37
C VAL A 209 0.96 -1.25 7.06
N GLY A 210 1.14 -2.51 6.71
CA GLY A 210 0.06 -3.46 6.47
C GLY A 210 0.40 -4.84 7.01
N SER A 211 -0.47 -5.82 6.77
CA SER A 211 -0.17 -7.23 6.99
C SER A 211 -0.60 -8.09 5.82
N GLN A 212 0.18 -9.09 5.49
CA GLN A 212 -0.15 -10.06 4.46
C GLN A 212 -1.11 -11.14 4.98
N ARG A 213 -1.01 -11.43 6.27
CA ARG A 213 -1.89 -12.37 6.95
C ARG A 213 -2.66 -11.62 8.02
N SER A 214 -3.98 -11.67 7.94
CA SER A 214 -4.84 -11.04 8.94
C SER A 214 -4.54 -11.55 10.34
N SER A 215 -4.80 -10.72 11.35
CA SER A 215 -4.46 -10.99 12.75
C SER A 215 -5.17 -12.21 13.34
N ASP A 216 -6.22 -12.71 12.70
CA ASP A 216 -6.95 -13.91 13.08
C ASP A 216 -6.30 -15.22 12.59
N ARG A 217 -5.22 -15.14 11.79
CA ARG A 217 -4.55 -16.31 11.22
C ARG A 217 -3.29 -16.68 11.98
N PRO A 218 -2.97 -17.99 12.08
CA PRO A 218 -1.66 -18.43 12.56
C PRO A 218 -0.53 -17.79 11.72
N SER A 219 0.58 -17.46 12.37
CA SER A 219 1.74 -16.80 11.75
C SER A 219 1.40 -15.46 11.05
N SER A 220 0.43 -14.71 11.59
CA SER A 220 0.18 -13.34 11.17
C SER A 220 1.42 -12.48 11.38
N ASP A 221 1.68 -11.61 10.41
CA ASP A 221 2.75 -10.61 10.46
C ASP A 221 2.27 -9.26 11.03
N ALA A 222 0.98 -9.15 11.40
CA ALA A 222 0.37 -7.88 11.78
C ALA A 222 1.02 -7.23 13.00
N ALA A 223 1.17 -7.98 14.10
CA ALA A 223 1.73 -7.45 15.35
C ALA A 223 3.19 -7.01 15.18
N LEU A 224 4.03 -7.83 14.53
CA LEU A 224 5.43 -7.50 14.27
C LEU A 224 5.58 -6.29 13.35
N ASN A 225 4.86 -6.26 12.23
CA ASN A 225 4.89 -5.10 11.33
C ASN A 225 4.47 -3.82 12.05
N LEU A 226 3.42 -3.89 12.89
CA LEU A 226 2.95 -2.75 13.68
C LEU A 226 4.01 -2.27 14.68
N MET A 227 4.61 -3.18 15.45
CA MET A 227 5.69 -2.85 16.39
C MET A 227 6.89 -2.23 15.68
N HIS A 228 7.31 -2.79 14.53
CA HIS A 228 8.39 -2.23 13.72
C HIS A 228 8.05 -0.82 13.21
N ALA A 229 6.84 -0.61 12.70
CA ALA A 229 6.39 0.70 12.23
C ALA A 229 6.34 1.74 13.36
N MET A 230 5.85 1.36 14.55
CA MET A 230 5.82 2.24 15.73
C MET A 230 7.23 2.57 16.21
N THR A 231 8.16 1.58 16.22
CA THR A 231 9.57 1.81 16.53
C THR A 231 10.21 2.78 15.54
N ALA A 232 9.96 2.60 14.24
CA ALA A 232 10.48 3.50 13.22
C ALA A 232 9.89 4.91 13.34
N ALA A 233 8.60 5.04 13.58
CA ALA A 233 7.92 6.32 13.73
C ALA A 233 8.35 7.09 14.99
N GLY A 234 8.47 6.39 16.12
CA GLY A 234 8.82 7.00 17.39
C GLY A 234 10.32 7.29 17.54
N HIS A 235 11.16 6.35 17.15
CA HIS A 235 12.60 6.38 17.49
C HIS A 235 13.53 6.54 16.28
N GLY A 236 13.02 6.35 15.04
CA GLY A 236 13.82 6.47 13.83
C GLY A 236 14.22 7.92 13.53
N ASP A 237 15.38 8.10 12.91
CA ASP A 237 15.89 9.41 12.46
C ASP A 237 15.45 9.77 11.02
N ILE A 238 14.82 8.86 10.31
CA ILE A 238 14.46 9.02 8.88
C ILE A 238 13.13 9.75 8.76
N ALA A 239 13.14 11.03 8.41
CA ALA A 239 11.96 11.90 8.27
C ALA A 239 11.40 11.88 6.84
N GLU A 240 10.99 10.71 6.39
CA GLU A 240 10.42 10.49 5.06
C GLU A 240 9.09 9.73 5.16
N VAL A 241 8.37 9.66 4.04
CA VAL A 241 7.28 8.70 3.87
C VAL A 241 7.88 7.34 3.51
N MET A 242 7.63 6.35 4.36
CA MET A 242 8.22 5.03 4.25
C MET A 242 7.16 3.94 4.34
N VAL A 243 7.47 2.78 3.78
CA VAL A 243 6.71 1.55 3.98
C VAL A 243 7.51 0.62 4.90
N CYS A 244 6.90 0.21 6.00
CA CYS A 244 7.48 -0.76 6.94
C CYS A 244 6.79 -2.10 6.77
N MET A 245 7.50 -3.09 6.26
CA MET A 245 6.99 -4.44 6.07
C MET A 245 8.05 -5.48 6.39
N PHE A 246 7.61 -6.72 6.53
CA PHE A 246 8.44 -7.88 6.83
C PHE A 246 9.69 -7.94 5.93
N GLY A 247 10.86 -8.08 6.51
CA GLY A 247 12.13 -8.13 5.80
C GLY A 247 12.46 -9.53 5.29
N PRO A 248 12.98 -10.45 6.12
CA PRO A 248 13.33 -11.81 5.74
C PRO A 248 12.12 -12.74 5.75
N THR A 249 12.36 -14.03 5.54
CA THR A 249 11.35 -15.09 5.74
C THR A 249 11.13 -15.43 7.22
N SER A 250 12.08 -15.10 8.09
CA SER A 250 12.04 -15.19 9.55
C SER A 250 11.52 -13.89 10.20
N ASP A 251 11.26 -13.92 11.50
CA ASP A 251 10.69 -12.81 12.25
C ASP A 251 11.75 -11.80 12.76
N ASP A 252 12.96 -11.78 12.18
CA ASP A 252 14.12 -11.08 12.73
C ASP A 252 14.03 -9.55 12.64
N TYR A 253 13.54 -9.03 11.50
CA TYR A 253 13.44 -7.58 11.28
C TYR A 253 12.44 -7.22 10.16
N GLY A 254 12.01 -5.96 10.16
CA GLY A 254 11.32 -5.32 9.03
C GLY A 254 12.28 -4.48 8.20
N PHE A 255 11.93 -4.23 6.94
CA PHE A 255 12.57 -3.19 6.13
C PHE A 255 11.76 -1.91 6.16
N LEU A 256 12.48 -0.77 6.15
CA LEU A 256 11.94 0.53 5.82
C LEU A 256 12.26 0.84 4.36
N HIS A 257 11.24 0.82 3.53
CA HIS A 257 11.35 1.12 2.11
C HIS A 257 10.95 2.57 1.85
N ARG A 258 11.69 3.28 1.00
CA ARG A 258 11.30 4.62 0.54
C ARG A 258 9.98 4.56 -0.23
N GLY A 259 9.05 5.47 0.04
CA GLY A 259 7.70 5.43 -0.50
C GLY A 259 7.61 5.45 -2.02
N THR A 260 8.59 6.08 -2.71
CA THR A 260 8.65 6.18 -4.17
C THR A 260 9.29 4.98 -4.86
N ARG A 261 9.95 4.09 -4.10
CA ARG A 261 10.74 2.97 -4.63
C ARG A 261 10.22 1.60 -4.22
N VAL A 262 9.17 1.55 -3.43
CA VAL A 262 8.64 0.30 -2.92
C VAL A 262 7.62 -0.32 -3.86
N ARG A 263 7.64 -1.64 -3.99
CA ARG A 263 6.63 -2.41 -4.74
C ARG A 263 6.29 -3.72 -4.05
N LYS A 264 5.00 -4.09 -4.07
CA LYS A 264 4.52 -5.41 -3.68
C LYS A 264 4.81 -6.39 -4.81
N MET A 265 5.66 -7.40 -4.55
CA MET A 265 6.16 -8.34 -5.57
C MET A 265 5.50 -9.71 -5.54
N HIS A 266 4.74 -10.02 -4.51
CA HIS A 266 4.05 -11.31 -4.38
C HIS A 266 2.67 -11.11 -3.76
N SER A 267 1.67 -11.87 -4.19
CA SER A 267 0.28 -11.72 -3.77
C SER A 267 0.02 -12.03 -2.29
N SER A 268 0.80 -12.92 -1.67
CA SER A 268 0.49 -13.45 -0.33
C SER A 268 1.70 -13.76 0.56
N TYR A 269 2.93 -13.57 0.07
CA TYR A 269 4.13 -13.86 0.85
C TYR A 269 4.39 -12.78 1.89
N ARG A 270 4.78 -13.11 3.14
CA ARG A 270 5.00 -12.10 4.19
C ARG A 270 6.10 -11.12 3.81
N SER A 271 7.25 -11.63 3.34
CA SER A 271 8.36 -10.84 2.82
C SER A 271 8.14 -10.47 1.35
N THR A 272 7.08 -9.75 1.04
CA THR A 272 6.68 -9.49 -0.35
C THR A 272 7.11 -8.14 -0.90
N PHE A 273 7.36 -7.15 -0.04
CA PHE A 273 7.75 -5.81 -0.50
C PHE A 273 9.24 -5.76 -0.85
N ARG A 274 9.56 -5.01 -1.89
CA ARG A 274 10.95 -4.79 -2.35
C ARG A 274 11.18 -3.33 -2.66
N THR A 275 12.39 -2.85 -2.36
CA THR A 275 12.89 -1.60 -2.92
C THR A 275 13.42 -1.87 -4.32
N ILE A 276 12.94 -1.14 -5.30
CA ILE A 276 13.28 -1.33 -6.71
C ILE A 276 14.26 -0.26 -7.18
N GLY A 277 15.35 -0.70 -7.82
CA GLY A 277 16.38 0.20 -8.36
C GLY A 277 17.17 0.99 -7.31
N ASP A 278 17.07 0.58 -6.03
CA ASP A 278 17.76 1.18 -4.88
C ASP A 278 17.89 0.14 -3.75
N THR A 279 18.42 0.55 -2.59
CA THR A 279 18.44 -0.25 -1.36
C THR A 279 17.34 0.22 -0.40
N PRO A 280 16.84 -0.65 0.50
CA PRO A 280 16.02 -0.20 1.63
C PRO A 280 16.72 0.91 2.42
N LEU A 281 15.94 1.80 3.04
CA LEU A 281 16.49 2.87 3.88
C LEU A 281 17.14 2.33 5.14
N ALA A 282 16.50 1.34 5.78
CA ALA A 282 16.94 0.77 7.03
C ALA A 282 16.31 -0.62 7.27
N THR A 283 16.89 -1.37 8.23
CA THR A 283 16.20 -2.42 8.96
C THR A 283 15.62 -1.87 10.25
N VAL A 284 14.62 -2.54 10.79
CA VAL A 284 14.02 -2.20 12.09
C VAL A 284 13.60 -3.46 12.85
N ASN A 285 13.96 -3.51 14.14
CA ASN A 285 13.43 -4.48 15.08
C ASN A 285 13.37 -3.88 16.50
N ARG A 286 12.78 -4.61 17.46
CA ARG A 286 12.65 -4.12 18.84
C ARG A 286 13.97 -4.04 19.59
N LYS A 287 14.92 -4.93 19.30
CA LYS A 287 16.17 -5.06 20.05
C LYS A 287 17.17 -3.97 19.66
N ASP A 288 17.35 -3.78 18.36
CA ASP A 288 18.40 -2.92 17.80
C ASP A 288 17.86 -1.58 17.33
N GLY A 289 16.52 -1.40 17.34
CA GLY A 289 15.85 -0.22 16.83
C GLY A 289 15.95 -0.11 15.31
N VAL A 290 16.07 1.12 14.81
CA VAL A 290 16.26 1.41 13.39
C VAL A 290 17.74 1.43 13.05
N GLN A 291 18.15 0.58 12.11
CA GLN A 291 19.53 0.48 11.63
C GLN A 291 19.61 0.93 10.17
N PRO A 292 20.11 2.14 9.88
CA PRO A 292 20.22 2.65 8.52
C PRO A 292 21.08 1.75 7.64
N ILE A 293 20.61 1.50 6.41
CA ILE A 293 21.36 0.85 5.32
C ILE A 293 21.86 1.91 4.35
N LYS A 294 21.00 2.89 4.06
CA LYS A 294 21.32 3.99 3.15
C LYS A 294 21.96 5.12 3.93
N GLU A 295 23.03 5.70 3.36
CA GLU A 295 23.78 6.81 4.01
C GLU A 295 23.06 8.15 3.85
N VAL A 296 22.26 8.32 2.82
CA VAL A 296 21.58 9.59 2.48
C VAL A 296 20.08 9.46 2.60
N TYR A 297 19.52 10.18 3.56
CA TYR A 297 18.08 10.30 3.79
C TYR A 297 17.78 11.63 4.49
N ASN A 298 16.49 11.99 4.58
CA ASN A 298 16.06 13.19 5.30
C ASN A 298 16.05 12.93 6.81
N HIS A 299 16.80 13.69 7.56
CA HIS A 299 16.91 13.53 9.01
C HIS A 299 15.71 14.12 9.74
N ARG A 300 15.33 13.49 10.86
CA ARG A 300 14.35 14.00 11.80
C ARG A 300 14.82 15.35 12.35
N ARG A 301 13.90 16.31 12.41
CA ARG A 301 14.15 17.60 13.03
C ARG A 301 13.46 17.69 14.38
N LYS A 302 14.23 17.82 15.44
CA LYS A 302 13.73 18.07 16.78
C LYS A 302 13.66 19.60 16.97
N GLY A 303 12.50 20.12 17.37
CA GLY A 303 12.35 21.55 17.65
C GLY A 303 10.90 22.01 17.67
N GLN A 304 10.69 23.21 18.25
CA GLN A 304 9.37 23.74 18.60
C GLN A 304 8.62 24.40 17.44
N HIS A 305 9.27 24.76 16.32
CA HIS A 305 8.63 25.49 15.23
C HIS A 305 8.43 24.59 14.00
N ARG A 306 7.27 23.95 13.98
CA ARG A 306 6.83 23.15 12.84
C ARG A 306 5.80 23.96 12.05
N GLN A 307 6.29 24.68 11.05
CA GLN A 307 5.42 25.38 10.13
C GLN A 307 4.91 24.46 9.05
N VAL A 308 3.65 24.62 8.67
CA VAL A 308 3.03 23.85 7.58
C VAL A 308 2.43 24.83 6.60
N GLU A 309 2.87 24.75 5.37
CA GLU A 309 2.31 25.48 4.24
C GLU A 309 1.48 24.51 3.39
N VAL A 310 0.22 24.86 3.14
CA VAL A 310 -0.67 24.12 2.22
C VAL A 310 -0.63 24.81 0.88
N ILE A 311 -0.21 24.08 -0.14
CA ILE A 311 0.05 24.61 -1.48
C ILE A 311 -0.89 23.91 -2.47
N THR A 312 -1.65 24.68 -3.22
CA THR A 312 -2.64 24.16 -4.19
C THR A 312 -2.40 24.60 -5.62
N ASN A 313 -1.42 25.48 -5.88
CA ASN A 313 -1.08 25.98 -7.19
C ASN A 313 0.43 26.08 -7.43
N TYR A 314 0.82 26.13 -8.69
CA TYR A 314 2.21 26.06 -9.10
C TYR A 314 3.05 27.29 -8.74
N GLU A 315 2.44 28.51 -8.75
CA GLU A 315 3.17 29.73 -8.41
C GLU A 315 3.56 29.74 -6.92
N ASP A 316 2.66 29.36 -6.04
CA ASP A 316 2.95 29.22 -4.61
C ASP A 316 3.99 28.13 -4.36
N TYR A 317 3.92 27.01 -5.10
CA TYR A 317 4.90 25.94 -5.00
C TYR A 317 6.31 26.42 -5.37
N LYS A 318 6.46 27.15 -6.50
CA LYS A 318 7.73 27.73 -6.90
C LYS A 318 8.28 28.71 -5.86
N ARG A 319 7.41 29.55 -5.31
CA ARG A 319 7.78 30.52 -4.26
C ARG A 319 8.28 29.80 -3.00
N SER A 320 7.57 28.80 -2.54
CA SER A 320 7.95 28.01 -1.36
C SER A 320 9.27 27.27 -1.57
N LEU A 321 9.50 26.71 -2.77
CA LEU A 321 10.78 26.09 -3.10
C LEU A 321 11.93 27.12 -3.13
N ALA A 322 11.69 28.30 -3.66
CA ALA A 322 12.70 29.36 -3.75
C ALA A 322 13.12 29.89 -2.37
N LEU A 323 12.17 29.96 -1.42
CA LEU A 323 12.46 30.34 -0.02
C LEU A 323 13.32 29.28 0.67
N ASN A 324 13.17 28.01 0.30
CA ASN A 324 13.91 26.86 0.79
C ASN A 324 14.06 26.83 2.33
N ASP A 325 12.98 27.20 3.05
CA ASP A 325 13.01 27.18 4.51
C ASP A 325 12.98 25.72 5.02
N PRO A 326 14.02 25.27 5.71
CA PRO A 326 14.09 23.91 6.22
C PRO A 326 13.04 23.61 7.30
N ASN A 327 12.43 24.62 7.92
CA ASN A 327 11.44 24.45 9.00
C ASN A 327 10.01 24.31 8.47
N VAL A 328 9.78 24.59 7.19
CA VAL A 328 8.45 24.55 6.58
C VAL A 328 8.20 23.17 5.95
N THR A 329 7.20 22.48 6.47
CA THR A 329 6.63 21.30 5.80
C THR A 329 5.65 21.74 4.74
N ARG A 330 5.81 21.27 3.51
CA ARG A 330 4.92 21.56 2.38
C ARG A 330 3.89 20.46 2.24
N ILE A 331 2.62 20.81 2.34
CA ILE A 331 1.49 19.93 2.02
C ILE A 331 0.91 20.36 0.69
N VAL A 332 1.07 19.52 -0.33
CA VAL A 332 0.70 19.80 -1.73
C VAL A 332 -0.39 18.82 -2.18
N PRO A 333 -1.63 18.94 -1.67
CA PRO A 333 -2.67 17.94 -1.85
C PRO A 333 -3.39 18.11 -3.20
N THR A 334 -2.64 18.05 -4.29
CA THR A 334 -3.13 18.22 -5.64
C THR A 334 -3.09 16.92 -6.42
N PHE A 335 -4.06 16.71 -7.31
CA PHE A 335 -4.08 15.56 -8.22
C PHE A 335 -5.11 15.81 -9.31
N ASP A 336 -4.74 15.50 -10.56
CA ASP A 336 -5.66 15.39 -11.69
C ASP A 336 -5.84 13.90 -12.00
N ASP A 337 -7.06 13.41 -11.91
CA ASP A 337 -7.41 12.00 -12.07
C ASP A 337 -7.51 11.54 -13.55
N ARG A 338 -7.36 12.50 -14.50
CA ARG A 338 -7.33 12.21 -15.94
C ARG A 338 -5.95 11.74 -16.40
N VAL A 339 -5.38 10.76 -15.68
CA VAL A 339 -4.10 10.10 -15.98
C VAL A 339 -4.30 8.59 -16.05
N ALA A 340 -3.63 7.91 -16.97
CA ALA A 340 -3.68 6.46 -17.10
C ALA A 340 -2.29 5.85 -17.27
N ILE A 341 -2.13 4.59 -16.83
CA ILE A 341 -0.99 3.74 -17.19
C ILE A 341 -1.43 2.84 -18.34
N LEU A 342 -0.67 2.85 -19.42
CA LEU A 342 -0.84 1.92 -20.55
C LEU A 342 0.27 0.88 -20.52
N TYR A 343 -0.05 -0.30 -20.00
CA TYR A 343 0.83 -1.47 -20.10
C TYR A 343 0.84 -1.97 -21.54
N TYR A 344 1.94 -1.72 -22.26
CA TYR A 344 2.05 -2.14 -23.65
C TYR A 344 2.18 -3.68 -23.77
N TYR A 345 1.48 -4.24 -24.74
CA TYR A 345 1.57 -5.66 -25.08
C TYR A 345 1.57 -5.86 -26.62
N PRO A 346 2.21 -6.91 -27.15
CA PRO A 346 2.19 -7.20 -28.58
C PRO A 346 0.75 -7.36 -29.10
N GLY A 347 0.43 -6.63 -30.16
CA GLY A 347 -0.92 -6.60 -30.73
C GLY A 347 -1.88 -5.54 -30.15
N MET A 348 -1.43 -4.73 -29.18
CA MET A 348 -2.19 -3.57 -28.71
C MET A 348 -2.60 -2.66 -29.87
N LYS A 349 -3.85 -2.26 -29.92
CA LYS A 349 -4.40 -1.42 -30.98
C LYS A 349 -4.33 0.07 -30.61
N PRO A 350 -4.14 0.98 -31.59
CA PRO A 350 -4.13 2.43 -31.35
C PRO A 350 -5.41 2.97 -30.73
N ASP A 351 -6.56 2.37 -31.02
CA ASP A 351 -7.88 2.77 -30.52
C ASP A 351 -7.97 2.80 -28.98
N VAL A 352 -7.14 2.01 -28.28
CA VAL A 352 -7.02 2.08 -26.80
C VAL A 352 -6.54 3.47 -26.36
N LEU A 353 -5.51 4.02 -27.01
CA LEU A 353 -5.03 5.36 -26.74
C LEU A 353 -6.01 6.42 -27.22
N ASP A 354 -6.59 6.23 -28.42
CA ASP A 354 -7.58 7.14 -28.99
C ASP A 354 -8.80 7.30 -28.07
N ALA A 355 -9.29 6.21 -27.49
CA ALA A 355 -10.38 6.25 -26.52
C ALA A 355 -10.04 7.08 -25.27
N LEU A 356 -8.81 7.03 -24.77
CA LEU A 356 -8.37 7.86 -23.64
C LEU A 356 -8.34 9.35 -24.02
N ILE A 357 -7.82 9.67 -25.20
CA ILE A 357 -7.78 11.05 -25.72
C ILE A 357 -9.21 11.59 -25.84
N ASP A 358 -10.12 10.82 -26.45
CA ASP A 358 -11.52 11.22 -26.67
C ASP A 358 -12.30 11.38 -25.36
N ASN A 359 -11.91 10.65 -24.31
CA ASN A 359 -12.46 10.81 -22.95
C ASN A 359 -11.75 11.89 -22.12
N GLY A 360 -10.88 12.71 -22.73
CA GLY A 360 -10.28 13.88 -22.12
C GLY A 360 -9.17 13.60 -21.12
N TYR A 361 -8.49 12.46 -21.22
CA TYR A 361 -7.30 12.20 -20.42
C TYR A 361 -6.21 13.23 -20.73
N LYS A 362 -5.49 13.66 -19.70
CA LYS A 362 -4.45 14.70 -19.75
C LYS A 362 -3.05 14.14 -19.66
N GLY A 363 -2.91 12.93 -19.12
CA GLY A 363 -1.63 12.29 -18.92
C GLY A 363 -1.66 10.79 -19.22
N ILE A 364 -0.61 10.30 -19.86
CA ILE A 364 -0.39 8.88 -20.15
C ILE A 364 1.02 8.50 -19.67
N VAL A 365 1.08 7.48 -18.85
CA VAL A 365 2.32 6.79 -18.54
C VAL A 365 2.33 5.49 -19.33
N TRP A 366 3.24 5.40 -20.27
CA TRP A 366 3.52 4.17 -20.98
C TRP A 366 4.37 3.24 -20.11
N ASP A 367 3.95 2.02 -19.95
CA ASP A 367 4.78 0.94 -19.41
C ASP A 367 5.26 0.09 -20.60
N GLY A 368 6.41 0.50 -21.15
CA GLY A 368 6.93 0.00 -22.42
C GLY A 368 7.84 -1.21 -22.25
N THR A 369 8.08 -1.93 -23.33
CA THR A 369 8.98 -3.09 -23.32
C THR A 369 10.47 -2.69 -23.33
N GLY A 370 11.31 -3.49 -22.68
CA GLY A 370 12.77 -3.34 -22.71
C GLY A 370 13.23 -1.95 -22.25
N LEU A 371 13.85 -1.19 -23.16
CA LEU A 371 14.35 0.15 -22.89
C LEU A 371 13.30 1.27 -23.06
N GLY A 372 12.02 0.92 -23.11
CA GLY A 372 10.91 1.85 -23.30
C GLY A 372 10.43 1.90 -24.76
N HIS A 373 9.88 0.78 -25.24
CA HIS A 373 9.42 0.67 -26.63
C HIS A 373 7.99 0.18 -26.74
N VAL A 374 7.29 0.70 -27.75
CA VAL A 374 6.01 0.22 -28.25
C VAL A 374 6.09 0.03 -29.78
N ASN A 375 5.13 -0.65 -30.36
CA ASN A 375 5.12 -0.92 -31.81
C ASN A 375 4.88 0.35 -32.63
N LYS A 376 5.50 0.41 -33.81
CA LYS A 376 5.39 1.54 -34.75
C LYS A 376 3.97 1.88 -35.18
N HIS A 377 3.04 0.92 -35.20
CA HIS A 377 1.64 1.19 -35.50
C HIS A 377 0.91 2.06 -34.45
N MET A 378 1.52 2.28 -33.26
CA MET A 378 1.02 3.21 -32.26
C MET A 378 1.40 4.68 -32.55
N PHE A 379 2.32 4.93 -33.48
CA PHE A 379 2.97 6.23 -33.64
C PHE A 379 2.00 7.36 -34.01
N ASP A 380 1.00 7.09 -34.86
CA ASP A 380 0.00 8.09 -35.26
C ASP A 380 -0.89 8.47 -34.07
N ALA A 381 -1.30 7.50 -33.26
CA ALA A 381 -2.08 7.76 -32.04
C ALA A 381 -1.24 8.50 -30.98
N ILE A 382 0.06 8.18 -30.85
CA ILE A 382 1.00 8.92 -29.99
C ILE A 382 1.13 10.38 -30.44
N GLN A 383 1.28 10.62 -31.75
CA GLN A 383 1.31 11.98 -32.29
C GLN A 383 0.00 12.72 -32.01
N ARG A 384 -1.15 12.08 -32.28
CA ARG A 384 -2.47 12.61 -31.99
C ARG A 384 -2.63 13.01 -30.51
N ALA A 385 -2.16 12.16 -29.56
CA ALA A 385 -2.18 12.46 -28.13
C ALA A 385 -1.38 13.72 -27.82
N THR A 386 -0.18 13.85 -28.40
CA THR A 386 0.66 15.04 -28.22
C THR A 386 0.01 16.30 -28.80
N ASP A 387 -0.58 16.23 -29.99
CA ASP A 387 -1.28 17.34 -30.64
C ASP A 387 -2.52 17.76 -29.83
N ALA A 388 -3.18 16.82 -29.17
CA ALA A 388 -4.29 17.06 -28.23
C ALA A 388 -3.82 17.61 -26.86
N GLY A 389 -2.52 17.82 -26.66
CA GLY A 389 -1.96 18.35 -25.41
C GLY A 389 -1.81 17.31 -24.28
N VAL A 390 -1.92 16.03 -24.58
CA VAL A 390 -1.73 14.96 -23.59
C VAL A 390 -0.24 14.82 -23.24
N HIS A 391 0.07 14.80 -21.95
CA HIS A 391 1.41 14.61 -21.44
C HIS A 391 1.77 13.12 -21.44
N GLN A 392 2.80 12.72 -22.15
CA GLN A 392 3.18 11.32 -22.31
C GLN A 392 4.57 11.03 -21.73
N TYR A 393 4.66 10.07 -20.81
CA TYR A 393 5.91 9.65 -20.19
C TYR A 393 6.12 8.15 -20.38
N MET A 394 7.37 7.72 -20.54
CA MET A 394 7.74 6.31 -20.73
C MET A 394 8.39 5.77 -19.47
N SER A 395 7.85 4.71 -18.90
CA SER A 395 8.45 3.80 -17.93
C SER A 395 8.69 2.43 -18.56
N VAL A 396 9.28 1.48 -17.83
CA VAL A 396 9.64 0.16 -18.37
C VAL A 396 9.07 -1.00 -17.58
N GLN A 397 8.53 -1.99 -18.26
CA GLN A 397 7.96 -3.23 -17.72
C GLN A 397 9.00 -4.11 -17.01
N THR A 398 10.28 -3.90 -17.30
CA THR A 398 11.37 -4.65 -16.70
C THR A 398 11.53 -4.40 -15.21
N ILE A 399 10.84 -3.39 -14.66
CA ILE A 399 10.82 -2.95 -13.25
C ILE A 399 12.18 -2.36 -12.83
N TRP A 400 13.29 -3.03 -13.07
CA TRP A 400 14.64 -2.53 -12.88
C TRP A 400 15.20 -1.96 -14.19
N GLY A 401 16.04 -0.97 -14.06
CA GLY A 401 16.74 -0.33 -15.19
C GLY A 401 16.10 0.99 -15.60
N TYR A 402 16.67 1.56 -16.63
CA TYR A 402 16.34 2.89 -17.15
C TYR A 402 15.66 2.80 -18.51
N THR A 403 14.84 3.79 -18.83
CA THR A 403 14.47 4.05 -20.22
C THR A 403 15.69 4.53 -20.97
N HIS A 404 16.04 3.85 -22.08
CA HIS A 404 17.14 4.24 -22.96
C HIS A 404 16.64 4.41 -24.40
N MET A 405 15.67 5.30 -24.56
CA MET A 405 14.97 5.53 -25.84
C MET A 405 15.87 6.07 -26.95
N PHE A 406 17.09 6.53 -26.62
CA PHE A 406 18.08 7.00 -27.62
C PHE A 406 18.80 5.86 -28.36
N VAL A 407 18.75 4.62 -27.86
CA VAL A 407 19.52 3.50 -28.40
C VAL A 407 19.00 3.07 -29.78
N TYR A 408 17.70 2.92 -29.91
CA TYR A 408 17.05 2.47 -31.14
C TYR A 408 16.28 3.58 -31.85
N ASP A 409 16.11 3.44 -33.18
CA ASP A 409 15.36 4.35 -34.03
C ASP A 409 13.92 4.55 -33.53
N THR A 410 13.24 3.45 -33.18
CA THR A 410 11.86 3.48 -32.67
C THR A 410 11.72 4.33 -31.40
N GLY A 411 12.70 4.29 -30.50
CA GLY A 411 12.70 5.13 -29.30
C GLY A 411 12.81 6.62 -29.67
N ARG A 412 13.72 6.95 -30.57
CA ARG A 412 13.91 8.33 -31.07
C ARG A 412 12.66 8.84 -31.79
N ASP A 413 12.00 7.98 -32.58
CA ASP A 413 10.76 8.30 -33.28
C ASP A 413 9.61 8.62 -32.31
N MET A 414 9.51 7.88 -31.20
CA MET A 414 8.53 8.16 -30.16
C MET A 414 8.82 9.46 -29.41
N MET A 415 10.10 9.73 -29.12
CA MET A 415 10.51 10.99 -28.49
C MET A 415 10.24 12.19 -29.41
N ALA A 416 10.46 12.06 -30.72
CA ALA A 416 10.11 13.08 -31.71
C ALA A 416 8.61 13.36 -31.76
N ARG A 417 7.77 12.38 -31.40
CA ARG A 417 6.31 12.48 -31.28
C ARG A 417 5.87 12.91 -29.89
N GLY A 418 6.81 13.25 -29.00
CA GLY A 418 6.50 13.90 -27.73
C GLY A 418 6.47 13.00 -26.52
N ILE A 419 6.82 11.73 -26.60
CA ILE A 419 7.04 10.90 -25.40
C ILE A 419 8.32 11.36 -24.70
N ILE A 420 8.25 11.46 -23.37
CA ILE A 420 9.36 11.85 -22.50
C ILE A 420 9.81 10.64 -21.69
N PRO A 421 11.09 10.23 -21.73
CA PRO A 421 11.60 9.19 -20.85
C PRO A 421 11.47 9.59 -19.38
N ALA A 422 11.00 8.68 -18.53
CA ALA A 422 10.90 8.88 -17.08
C ALA A 422 12.08 8.29 -16.32
N ASP A 423 13.21 8.07 -17.00
CA ASP A 423 14.41 7.44 -16.46
C ASP A 423 14.12 6.07 -15.82
N ASN A 424 14.45 5.87 -14.54
CA ASN A 424 14.15 4.64 -13.82
C ASN A 424 12.99 4.80 -12.83
N MET A 425 12.09 5.76 -13.07
CA MET A 425 10.88 5.90 -12.25
C MET A 425 9.93 4.73 -12.52
N LEU A 426 9.46 4.10 -11.45
CA LEU A 426 8.46 3.04 -11.56
C LEU A 426 7.19 3.56 -12.26
N ALA A 427 6.50 2.71 -13.01
CA ALA A 427 5.28 3.10 -13.72
C ALA A 427 4.21 3.67 -12.77
N GLU A 428 4.04 3.04 -11.60
CA GLU A 428 3.12 3.52 -10.57
C GLU A 428 3.56 4.88 -10.00
N SER A 429 4.86 5.05 -9.77
CA SER A 429 5.40 6.33 -9.29
C SER A 429 5.25 7.43 -10.33
N SER A 430 5.49 7.12 -11.61
CA SER A 430 5.28 8.04 -12.73
C SER A 430 3.81 8.46 -12.85
N TYR A 431 2.87 7.51 -12.71
CA TYR A 431 1.44 7.78 -12.72
C TYR A 431 1.03 8.74 -11.60
N ILE A 432 1.44 8.44 -10.38
CA ILE A 432 1.13 9.28 -9.22
C ILE A 432 1.75 10.66 -9.37
N LYS A 433 3.03 10.74 -9.80
CA LYS A 433 3.73 12.02 -9.99
C LYS A 433 3.08 12.86 -11.09
N LEU A 434 2.66 12.23 -12.19
CA LEU A 434 2.00 12.92 -13.29
C LEU A 434 0.64 13.48 -12.87
N GLY A 435 -0.17 12.68 -12.15
CA GLY A 435 -1.44 13.15 -11.59
C GLY A 435 -1.26 14.31 -10.62
N TRP A 436 -0.26 14.22 -9.73
CA TRP A 436 0.12 15.29 -8.81
C TRP A 436 0.58 16.56 -9.55
N ALA A 437 1.48 16.43 -10.54
CA ALA A 437 2.01 17.55 -11.30
C ALA A 437 0.93 18.25 -12.14
N LEU A 438 0.05 17.49 -12.77
CA LEU A 438 -1.11 18.04 -13.53
C LEU A 438 -2.10 18.73 -12.61
N GLY A 439 -2.36 18.18 -11.42
CA GLY A 439 -3.19 18.83 -10.42
C GLY A 439 -2.60 20.16 -9.95
N LEU A 440 -1.30 20.18 -9.66
CA LEU A 440 -0.57 21.36 -9.21
C LEU A 440 -0.51 22.48 -10.26
N THR A 441 -0.37 22.12 -11.54
CA THR A 441 -0.27 23.07 -12.65
C THR A 441 -1.61 23.42 -13.30
N LYS A 442 -2.73 22.96 -12.75
CA LYS A 442 -4.07 23.13 -13.33
C LYS A 442 -4.40 24.59 -13.58
N ASP A 443 -4.18 25.45 -12.61
CA ASP A 443 -4.51 26.89 -12.68
C ASP A 443 -3.57 27.66 -13.64
N SER A 444 -2.37 27.13 -13.93
CA SER A 444 -1.43 27.67 -14.92
C SER A 444 -1.58 27.08 -16.33
N GLY A 445 -2.65 26.29 -16.56
CA GLY A 445 -2.98 25.71 -17.86
C GLY A 445 -2.18 24.46 -18.22
N GLN A 446 -1.59 23.77 -17.23
CA GLN A 446 -0.86 22.50 -17.42
C GLN A 446 0.20 22.59 -18.55
N LYS A 447 0.96 23.68 -18.57
CA LYS A 447 1.96 23.90 -19.62
C LYS A 447 2.99 22.77 -19.65
N ARG A 448 3.31 22.31 -20.87
CA ARG A 448 4.18 21.15 -21.08
C ARG A 448 5.53 21.26 -20.36
N GLU A 449 6.17 22.42 -20.41
CA GLU A 449 7.48 22.63 -19.78
C GLU A 449 7.41 22.62 -18.25
N ASP A 450 6.33 23.15 -17.64
CA ASP A 450 6.14 23.13 -16.20
C ASP A 450 5.91 21.70 -15.69
N VAL A 451 5.02 20.95 -16.34
CA VAL A 451 4.75 19.55 -16.02
C VAL A 451 6.01 18.70 -16.22
N LYS A 452 6.74 18.89 -17.34
CA LYS A 452 7.99 18.19 -17.61
C LYS A 452 9.04 18.48 -16.54
N LYS A 453 9.18 19.74 -16.12
CA LYS A 453 10.09 20.13 -15.06
C LYS A 453 9.76 19.43 -13.74
N LEU A 454 8.48 19.39 -13.35
CA LEU A 454 8.04 18.70 -12.15
C LEU A 454 8.31 17.18 -12.23
N MET A 455 7.98 16.58 -13.38
CA MET A 455 8.16 15.14 -13.57
C MET A 455 9.62 14.71 -13.48
N LEU A 456 10.54 15.46 -14.09
CA LEU A 456 11.97 15.10 -14.18
C LEU A 456 12.84 15.67 -13.05
N THR A 457 12.26 16.47 -12.14
CA THR A 457 12.97 16.93 -10.94
C THR A 457 12.70 15.94 -9.79
N PRO A 458 13.70 15.21 -9.30
CA PRO A 458 13.52 14.30 -8.17
C PRO A 458 13.06 15.03 -6.92
N ILE A 459 12.05 14.48 -6.24
CA ILE A 459 11.55 14.98 -4.94
C ILE A 459 12.11 14.12 -3.81
N ASN A 460 12.11 12.80 -3.99
CA ASN A 460 12.64 11.87 -3.01
C ASN A 460 13.12 10.56 -3.69
N ASP A 461 14.16 10.67 -4.48
CA ASP A 461 14.87 9.58 -5.18
C ASP A 461 13.97 8.67 -6.05
N GLU A 462 12.80 9.16 -6.53
CA GLU A 462 12.00 8.42 -7.52
C GLU A 462 12.71 8.32 -8.88
N ILE A 463 13.68 9.17 -9.13
CA ILE A 463 14.65 9.07 -10.21
C ILE A 463 16.03 9.05 -9.56
N THR A 464 16.84 8.05 -9.87
CA THR A 464 18.21 7.94 -9.40
C THR A 464 19.20 8.05 -10.56
N LYS A 465 20.38 8.61 -10.30
CA LYS A 465 21.41 8.73 -11.33
C LYS A 465 22.01 7.37 -11.70
N ARG A 466 21.99 6.43 -10.77
CA ARG A 466 22.60 5.11 -10.92
C ARG A 466 21.92 4.14 -9.94
N GLU A 467 21.51 2.99 -10.44
CA GLU A 467 21.08 1.89 -9.57
C GLU A 467 22.31 1.22 -8.92
N PRO A 468 22.20 0.76 -7.66
CA PRO A 468 23.22 -0.08 -7.07
C PRO A 468 23.45 -1.31 -7.94
N TYR A 469 24.71 -1.64 -8.25
CA TYR A 469 25.02 -2.75 -9.15
C TYR A 469 24.52 -4.10 -8.63
N ASP A 470 24.39 -4.22 -7.32
CA ASP A 470 23.91 -5.40 -6.59
C ASP A 470 22.40 -5.35 -6.26
N GLY A 471 21.73 -4.22 -6.52
CA GLY A 471 20.33 -4.04 -6.21
C GLY A 471 19.38 -5.00 -6.93
N TYR A 472 19.74 -5.40 -8.14
CA TYR A 472 18.98 -6.38 -8.92
C TYR A 472 19.23 -7.81 -8.48
N LEU A 473 20.46 -8.15 -8.10
CA LEU A 473 20.90 -9.51 -7.77
C LEU A 473 20.74 -9.83 -6.29
N VAL A 474 20.68 -8.82 -5.42
CA VAL A 474 20.54 -9.02 -3.98
C VAL A 474 19.11 -9.30 -3.63
N TYR A 475 18.89 -10.44 -3.01
CA TYR A 475 17.61 -10.85 -2.47
C TYR A 475 17.32 -10.08 -1.19
N GLN A 476 16.48 -9.06 -1.27
CA GLN A 476 16.07 -8.25 -0.12
C GLN A 476 15.11 -9.07 0.77
N GLY A 477 15.53 -9.39 1.99
CA GLY A 477 14.77 -10.22 2.91
C GLY A 477 14.81 -11.71 2.56
N GLY A 478 15.94 -12.17 2.03
CA GLY A 478 16.17 -13.53 1.59
C GLY A 478 16.40 -14.55 2.67
N VAL A 479 16.68 -15.77 2.22
CA VAL A 479 17.11 -16.86 3.07
C VAL A 479 18.51 -16.51 3.59
N PRO A 480 18.79 -16.60 4.91
CA PRO A 480 20.09 -16.24 5.52
C PRO A 480 21.29 -16.88 4.81
N GLU A 481 21.13 -18.09 4.30
CA GLU A 481 22.17 -18.82 3.55
C GLU A 481 22.54 -18.14 2.23
N VAL A 482 21.56 -17.52 1.55
CA VAL A 482 21.81 -16.76 0.32
C VAL A 482 22.54 -15.46 0.62
N GLU A 483 22.16 -14.77 1.70
CA GLU A 483 22.87 -13.56 2.16
C GLU A 483 24.32 -13.88 2.55
N GLU A 484 24.52 -14.99 3.25
CA GLU A 484 25.87 -15.46 3.64
C GLU A 484 26.70 -15.83 2.40
N PHE A 485 26.10 -16.52 1.42
CA PHE A 485 26.75 -16.83 0.15
C PHE A 485 27.18 -15.57 -0.59
N VAL A 486 26.27 -14.59 -0.73
CA VAL A 486 26.56 -13.30 -1.39
C VAL A 486 27.70 -12.56 -0.66
N LYS A 487 27.72 -12.55 0.68
CA LYS A 487 28.82 -11.97 1.46
C LYS A 487 30.16 -12.65 1.21
N LYS A 488 30.17 -13.97 1.00
CA LYS A 488 31.38 -14.73 0.69
C LYS A 488 31.93 -14.46 -0.72
N VAL A 489 31.04 -14.30 -1.70
CA VAL A 489 31.43 -14.02 -3.10
C VAL A 489 31.92 -12.57 -3.29
N ARG A 490 31.52 -11.65 -2.40
CA ARG A 490 31.96 -10.23 -2.41
C ARG A 490 33.34 -9.97 -1.82
N LYS A 491 33.92 -10.95 -1.13
CA LYS A 491 35.31 -10.87 -0.63
C LYS A 491 36.29 -11.37 -1.68
#